data_c6066b9c13b0ca72b280fb65a575a466
#
_entry.id   c6066b9c13b0ca72b280fb65a575a466
#
_cell.length_a   1.000
_cell.length_b   1.000
_cell.length_c   1.000
_cell.angle_alpha   90.00
_cell.angle_beta   90.00
_cell.angle_gamma   90.00
#
_symmetry.space_group_name_H-M   'P 1'
#
loop_
_entity.id
_entity.type
_entity.pdbx_description
1 polymer ?
#
loop_
_entity_poly.entity_id
_entity_poly.type
_entity_poly.pdbx_seq_one_letter_code
_entity_poly.pdbx_strand_id
1 'polypeptide(L)'
;MHQQAKEWRRILEQEGLPILVMGDFNQSRYNNQGYGTEKVRQILSDYLSQLNLTCITECDLSSFLHIDPIKHKVRNNIDHICISNTLIRKVKGYQVGAWDHFSEQGKYMSDHNGVFVSFEM
;
A
#
# COMPACT_ATOMS: atom_id res chain seq x y z
N MET A 1 -16.41 -1.73 -3.51
CA MET A 1 -15.43 -2.61 -2.83
C MET A 1 -15.90 -4.06 -2.71
N HIS A 2 -17.15 -4.33 -2.30
CA HIS A 2 -17.65 -5.70 -2.17
C HIS A 2 -17.58 -6.50 -3.48
N GLN A 3 -17.93 -5.87 -4.60
CA GLN A 3 -17.86 -6.50 -5.93
C GLN A 3 -16.42 -6.82 -6.32
N GLN A 4 -15.50 -5.90 -6.08
CA GLN A 4 -14.08 -6.10 -6.36
C GLN A 4 -13.51 -7.23 -5.51
N ALA A 5 -13.86 -7.31 -4.24
CA ALA A 5 -13.38 -8.38 -3.36
C ALA A 5 -13.82 -9.76 -3.84
N LYS A 6 -15.05 -9.89 -4.36
CA LYS A 6 -15.54 -11.13 -4.94
C LYS A 6 -14.75 -11.52 -6.18
N GLU A 7 -14.44 -10.56 -7.04
CA GLU A 7 -13.63 -10.80 -8.24
C GLU A 7 -12.20 -11.22 -7.88
N TRP A 8 -11.60 -10.57 -6.90
CA TRP A 8 -10.26 -10.92 -6.43
C TRP A 8 -10.22 -12.35 -5.89
N ARG A 9 -11.22 -12.71 -5.08
CA ARG A 9 -11.31 -14.06 -4.54
C ARG A 9 -11.39 -15.10 -5.65
N ARG A 10 -12.21 -14.84 -6.66
CA ARG A 10 -12.36 -15.74 -7.80
C ARG A 10 -11.04 -15.95 -8.53
N ILE A 11 -10.31 -14.84 -8.80
CA ILE A 11 -9.01 -14.90 -9.45
C ILE A 11 -7.99 -15.66 -8.61
N LEU A 12 -7.91 -15.36 -7.32
CA LEU A 12 -6.98 -15.99 -6.38
C LEU A 12 -7.21 -17.50 -6.27
N GLU A 13 -8.48 -17.92 -6.20
CA GLU A 13 -8.84 -19.33 -6.05
C GLU A 13 -8.60 -20.11 -7.33
N GLN A 14 -8.84 -19.51 -8.50
CA GLN A 14 -8.67 -20.22 -9.78
C GLN A 14 -7.20 -20.37 -10.18
N GLU A 15 -6.40 -19.34 -9.93
CA GLU A 15 -5.03 -19.28 -10.45
C GLU A 15 -4.04 -20.07 -9.61
N GLY A 16 -4.26 -20.14 -8.29
CA GLY A 16 -3.33 -20.79 -7.37
C GLY A 16 -1.94 -20.17 -7.36
N LEU A 17 -1.77 -18.98 -7.94
CA LEU A 17 -0.50 -18.29 -8.11
C LEU A 17 -0.30 -17.20 -7.06
N PRO A 18 0.95 -16.88 -6.72
CA PRO A 18 1.24 -15.68 -5.93
C PRO A 18 0.76 -14.43 -6.66
N ILE A 19 0.13 -13.52 -5.94
CA ILE A 19 -0.49 -12.34 -6.55
C ILE A 19 -0.03 -11.08 -5.83
N LEU A 20 0.16 -10.02 -6.63
CA LEU A 20 0.33 -8.65 -6.15
C LEU A 20 -0.89 -7.84 -6.59
N VAL A 21 -1.43 -7.06 -5.66
CA VAL A 21 -2.49 -6.08 -5.94
C VAL A 21 -1.93 -4.71 -5.55
N MET A 22 -1.92 -3.77 -6.47
CA MET A 22 -1.37 -2.45 -6.20
C MET A 22 -2.18 -1.37 -6.89
N GLY A 23 -2.17 -0.18 -6.31
CA GLY A 23 -2.87 0.97 -6.87
C GLY A 23 -3.26 1.99 -5.81
N ASP A 24 -4.10 2.93 -6.22
CA ASP A 24 -4.66 3.96 -5.36
C ASP A 24 -5.88 3.41 -4.62
N PHE A 25 -5.72 3.20 -3.31
CA PHE A 25 -6.79 2.69 -2.45
C PHE A 25 -7.61 3.81 -1.82
N ASN A 26 -7.20 5.07 -1.99
CA ASN A 26 -7.82 6.24 -1.38
C ASN A 26 -7.93 6.15 0.15
N GLN A 27 -7.03 5.39 0.79
CA GLN A 27 -7.01 5.18 2.23
C GLN A 27 -5.57 5.20 2.72
N SER A 28 -5.30 5.97 3.77
CA SER A 28 -4.05 5.78 4.49
C SER A 28 -4.19 4.56 5.40
N ARG A 29 -3.11 3.83 5.58
CA ARG A 29 -3.12 2.54 6.29
C ARG A 29 -2.25 2.55 7.54
N TYR A 30 -1.40 3.55 7.69
CA TYR A 30 -0.48 3.64 8.81
C TYR A 30 -1.05 4.52 9.91
N ASN A 31 -1.02 4.05 11.15
CA ASN A 31 -1.46 4.75 12.38
C ASN A 31 -2.94 5.14 12.43
N ASN A 32 -3.77 4.57 11.58
CA ASN A 32 -5.21 4.87 11.51
C ASN A 32 -5.52 6.37 11.43
N GLN A 33 -4.59 7.15 10.90
CA GLN A 33 -4.73 8.61 10.76
C GLN A 33 -4.60 9.00 9.30
N GLY A 34 -5.20 10.13 8.95
CA GLY A 34 -5.05 10.71 7.64
C GLY A 34 -6.23 10.43 6.73
N TYR A 35 -5.94 10.15 5.47
CA TYR A 35 -6.97 10.09 4.42
C TYR A 35 -7.84 8.84 4.56
N GLY A 36 -9.15 9.04 4.44
CA GLY A 36 -10.14 7.98 4.54
C GLY A 36 -10.80 7.90 5.92
N THR A 37 -11.77 7.02 6.06
CA THR A 37 -12.49 6.81 7.31
C THR A 37 -12.04 5.51 7.98
N GLU A 38 -12.14 5.47 9.30
CA GLU A 38 -11.80 4.27 10.04
C GLU A 38 -12.69 3.08 9.64
N LYS A 39 -13.95 3.34 9.39
CA LYS A 39 -14.90 2.30 8.96
C LYS A 39 -14.45 1.64 7.65
N VAL A 40 -14.08 2.44 6.66
CA VAL A 40 -13.63 1.92 5.36
C VAL A 40 -12.28 1.22 5.49
N ARG A 41 -11.37 1.76 6.31
CA ARG A 41 -10.09 1.08 6.58
C ARG A 41 -10.31 -0.30 7.21
N GLN A 42 -11.26 -0.43 8.12
CA GLN A 42 -11.58 -1.71 8.75
C GLN A 42 -12.18 -2.69 7.75
N ILE A 43 -13.09 -2.23 6.89
CA ILE A 43 -13.66 -3.06 5.83
C ILE A 43 -12.57 -3.58 4.90
N LEU A 44 -11.65 -2.72 4.49
CA LEU A 44 -10.53 -3.11 3.65
C LEU A 44 -9.61 -4.13 4.35
N SER A 45 -9.31 -3.91 5.63
CA SER A 45 -8.52 -4.85 6.43
C SER A 45 -9.17 -6.23 6.48
N ASP A 46 -10.49 -6.28 6.67
CA ASP A 46 -11.24 -7.53 6.72
C ASP A 46 -11.17 -8.28 5.38
N TYR A 47 -11.32 -7.57 4.26
CA TYR A 47 -11.20 -8.18 2.93
C TYR A 47 -9.79 -8.69 2.66
N LEU A 48 -8.76 -7.91 2.98
CA LEU A 48 -7.38 -8.33 2.80
C LEU A 48 -7.09 -9.61 3.59
N SER A 49 -7.57 -9.68 4.83
CA SER A 49 -7.44 -10.86 5.67
C SER A 49 -8.13 -12.07 5.06
N GLN A 50 -9.38 -11.92 4.61
CA GLN A 50 -10.15 -13.00 3.98
C GLN A 50 -9.50 -13.51 2.69
N LEU A 51 -8.82 -12.63 1.96
CA LEU A 51 -8.14 -12.97 0.70
C LEU A 51 -6.70 -13.46 0.90
N ASN A 52 -6.24 -13.53 2.14
CA ASN A 52 -4.85 -13.89 2.49
C ASN A 52 -3.83 -12.98 1.82
N LEU A 53 -4.15 -11.68 1.80
CA LEU A 53 -3.28 -10.61 1.31
C LEU A 53 -2.75 -9.79 2.46
N THR A 54 -1.50 -9.35 2.37
CA THR A 54 -0.89 -8.44 3.32
C THR A 54 -0.55 -7.13 2.62
N CYS A 55 -1.01 -6.02 3.18
CA CYS A 55 -0.66 -4.68 2.70
C CYS A 55 0.73 -4.33 3.23
N ILE A 56 1.76 -4.46 2.39
CA ILE A 56 3.15 -4.25 2.82
C ILE A 56 3.54 -2.77 2.89
N THR A 57 2.74 -1.88 2.33
CA THR A 57 2.93 -0.44 2.44
C THR A 57 2.23 0.17 3.64
N GLU A 58 1.66 -0.64 4.51
CA GLU A 58 1.08 -0.23 5.80
C GLU A 58 2.20 -0.09 6.84
N CYS A 59 3.12 0.85 6.59
CA CYS A 59 4.30 1.08 7.40
C CYS A 59 4.71 2.55 7.32
N ASP A 60 5.68 2.94 8.14
CA ASP A 60 6.19 4.30 8.15
C ASP A 60 7.09 4.55 6.93
N LEU A 61 6.62 5.35 6.01
CA LEU A 61 7.35 5.77 4.81
C LEU A 61 7.93 7.19 4.93
N SER A 62 7.87 7.79 6.12
CA SER A 62 8.26 9.19 6.32
C SER A 62 9.72 9.48 5.97
N SER A 63 10.62 8.50 6.12
CA SER A 63 12.04 8.67 5.79
C SER A 63 12.29 8.93 4.31
N PHE A 64 11.36 8.60 3.44
CA PHE A 64 11.47 8.80 1.99
C PHE A 64 10.84 10.10 1.50
N LEU A 65 10.10 10.81 2.35
CA LEU A 65 9.21 11.89 1.94
C LEU A 65 9.58 13.20 2.62
N HIS A 66 9.35 14.32 1.90
CA HIS A 66 9.55 15.64 2.45
C HIS A 66 8.46 15.98 3.47
N ILE A 67 8.84 16.77 4.47
CA ILE A 67 7.91 17.35 5.44
C ILE A 67 7.30 18.59 4.81
N ASP A 68 5.96 18.65 4.80
CA ASP A 68 5.23 19.84 4.34
C ASP A 68 5.59 21.02 5.25
N PRO A 69 6.15 22.13 4.70
CA PRO A 69 6.60 23.26 5.53
C PRO A 69 5.46 24.03 6.19
N ILE A 70 4.23 23.87 5.69
CA ILE A 70 3.06 24.56 6.25
C ILE A 70 2.39 23.69 7.31
N LYS A 71 2.16 22.42 6.99
CA LYS A 71 1.46 21.47 7.88
C LYS A 71 2.39 20.80 8.88
N HIS A 72 3.71 20.95 8.73
CA HIS A 72 4.73 20.33 9.58
C HIS A 72 4.58 18.81 9.69
N LYS A 73 4.10 18.16 8.64
CA LYS A 73 3.92 16.70 8.60
C LYS A 73 4.17 16.15 7.21
N VAL A 74 4.45 14.86 7.15
CA VAL A 74 4.60 14.13 5.92
C VAL A 74 3.21 13.79 5.37
N ARG A 75 3.08 13.82 4.05
CA ARG A 75 1.85 13.45 3.37
C ARG A 75 1.53 11.98 3.60
N ASN A 76 0.28 11.70 3.89
CA ASN A 76 -0.17 10.31 4.04
C ASN A 76 -0.12 9.57 2.70
N ASN A 77 0.35 8.34 2.74
CA ASN A 77 0.35 7.49 1.58
C ASN A 77 -1.00 6.81 1.43
N ILE A 78 -1.60 6.95 0.25
CA ILE A 78 -2.88 6.31 -0.10
C ILE A 78 -2.75 5.29 -1.24
N ASP A 79 -1.54 5.12 -1.74
CA ASP A 79 -1.20 4.13 -2.77
C ASP A 79 -0.53 2.94 -2.10
N HIS A 80 -1.05 1.75 -2.37
CA HIS A 80 -0.63 0.57 -1.62
C HIS A 80 -0.27 -0.59 -2.52
N ILE A 81 0.59 -1.44 -1.99
CA ILE A 81 0.97 -2.72 -2.55
C ILE A 81 0.58 -3.79 -1.55
N CYS A 82 -0.24 -4.73 -1.99
CA CYS A 82 -0.64 -5.89 -1.20
C CYS A 82 -0.15 -7.15 -1.89
N ILE A 83 0.41 -8.06 -1.12
CA ILE A 83 0.95 -9.30 -1.68
C ILE A 83 0.32 -10.50 -0.98
N SER A 84 0.20 -11.60 -1.71
CA SER A 84 -0.34 -12.83 -1.16
C SER A 84 0.60 -13.38 -0.10
N ASN A 85 0.02 -13.93 0.98
CA ASN A 85 0.81 -14.51 2.07
C ASN A 85 1.68 -15.69 1.60
N THR A 86 1.26 -16.38 0.55
CA THR A 86 2.05 -17.43 -0.07
C THR A 86 3.36 -16.88 -0.66
N LEU A 87 3.30 -15.70 -1.28
CA LEU A 87 4.49 -15.05 -1.83
C LEU A 87 5.44 -14.60 -0.71
N ILE A 88 4.91 -14.02 0.36
CA ILE A 88 5.72 -13.60 1.51
C ILE A 88 6.53 -14.78 2.05
N ARG A 89 5.92 -15.96 2.15
CA ARG A 89 6.61 -17.14 2.65
C ARG A 89 7.67 -17.71 1.71
N LYS A 90 7.59 -17.39 0.42
CA LYS A 90 8.52 -17.88 -0.60
C LYS A 90 9.77 -17.03 -0.77
N VAL A 91 9.71 -15.74 -0.41
CA VAL A 91 10.85 -14.84 -0.56
C VAL A 91 11.69 -14.86 0.73
N LYS A 92 13.00 -14.59 0.60
CA LYS A 92 13.89 -14.48 1.75
C LYS A 92 13.63 -13.23 2.56
N GLY A 93 13.19 -12.18 1.88
CA GLY A 93 12.84 -10.92 2.52
C GLY A 93 12.35 -9.92 1.50
N TYR A 94 11.86 -8.79 1.97
CA TYR A 94 11.47 -7.69 1.11
C TYR A 94 11.75 -6.35 1.79
N GLN A 95 11.92 -5.33 0.97
CA GLN A 95 12.05 -3.94 1.43
C GLN A 95 11.03 -3.09 0.72
N VAL A 96 10.39 -2.19 1.46
CA VAL A 96 9.40 -1.26 0.94
C VAL A 96 9.98 0.14 1.01
N GLY A 97 9.73 0.93 -0.03
CA GLY A 97 10.13 2.33 -0.04
C GLY A 97 9.15 3.17 -0.82
N ALA A 98 9.44 4.46 -0.88
CA ALA A 98 8.61 5.41 -1.60
C ALA A 98 9.47 6.43 -2.34
N TRP A 99 8.93 6.93 -3.46
CA TRP A 99 9.47 8.10 -4.13
C TRP A 99 8.61 9.31 -3.75
N ASP A 100 9.30 10.40 -3.44
CA ASP A 100 8.63 11.63 -3.06
C ASP A 100 7.83 12.21 -4.25
N HIS A 101 6.83 12.99 -3.92
CA HIS A 101 6.07 13.76 -4.90
C HIS A 101 6.84 15.00 -5.39
N PHE A 102 8.00 15.31 -4.80
CA PHE A 102 8.93 16.31 -5.30
C PHE A 102 10.19 15.64 -5.85
N SER A 103 10.79 16.23 -6.90
CA SER A 103 12.09 15.78 -7.39
C SER A 103 13.21 16.21 -6.43
N GLU A 104 14.43 15.68 -6.64
CA GLU A 104 15.61 16.09 -5.87
C GLU A 104 15.88 17.59 -5.95
N GLN A 105 15.47 18.23 -7.05
CA GLN A 105 15.60 19.65 -7.25
C GLN A 105 14.43 20.46 -6.65
N GLY A 106 13.52 19.78 -5.95
CA GLY A 106 12.37 20.42 -5.32
C GLY A 106 11.20 20.70 -6.26
N LYS A 107 11.21 20.15 -7.47
CA LYS A 107 10.12 20.32 -8.43
C LYS A 107 8.97 19.38 -8.11
N TYR A 108 7.75 19.93 -8.04
CA TYR A 108 6.54 19.14 -7.86
C TYR A 108 6.31 18.19 -9.04
N MET A 109 6.17 16.90 -8.76
CA MET A 109 6.05 15.87 -9.78
C MET A 109 4.66 15.24 -9.83
N SER A 110 4.03 15.05 -8.67
CA SER A 110 2.73 14.39 -8.57
C SER A 110 2.08 14.72 -7.24
N ASP A 111 0.76 14.64 -7.17
CA ASP A 111 0.01 14.73 -5.92
C ASP A 111 0.02 13.40 -5.14
N HIS A 112 0.59 12.34 -5.72
CA HIS A 112 0.81 11.05 -5.09
C HIS A 112 2.29 10.78 -4.88
N ASN A 113 2.62 10.00 -3.85
CA ASN A 113 3.93 9.40 -3.70
C ASN A 113 3.97 8.12 -4.55
N GLY A 114 5.12 7.82 -5.14
CA GLY A 114 5.33 6.49 -5.68
C GLY A 114 5.68 5.53 -4.55
N VAL A 115 5.25 4.27 -4.64
CA VAL A 115 5.66 3.22 -3.70
C VAL A 115 6.28 2.06 -4.46
N PHE A 116 7.22 1.39 -3.83
CA PHE A 116 7.87 0.26 -4.46
C PHE A 116 8.22 -0.82 -3.43
N VAL A 117 8.41 -2.02 -3.93
CA VAL A 117 8.90 -3.15 -3.13
C VAL A 117 10.02 -3.85 -3.87
N SER A 118 11.05 -4.24 -3.13
CA SER A 118 12.14 -5.08 -3.63
C SER A 118 12.09 -6.41 -2.90
N PHE A 119 12.12 -7.50 -3.65
CA PHE A 119 12.13 -8.85 -3.08
C PHE A 119 13.53 -9.45 -3.16
N GLU A 120 13.92 -10.15 -2.11
CA GLU A 120 15.10 -11.01 -2.12
C GLU A 120 14.63 -12.43 -2.33
N MET A 121 14.97 -12.99 -3.48
CA MET A 121 14.59 -14.33 -3.86
C MET A 121 15.71 -15.32 -3.46
#